data_cec7a6910ab29ac11c173ec9d9a31f0f
#
_entry.id   cec7a6910ab29ac11c173ec9d9a31f0f
#
_cell.length_a   1.000
_cell.length_b   1.000
_cell.length_c   1.000
_cell.angle_alpha   90.00
_cell.angle_beta   90.00
_cell.angle_gamma   90.00
#
_symmetry.space_group_name_H-M   'P 1'
#
loop_
_entity.id
_entity.type
_entity.pdbx_description
1 polymer ?
#
loop_
_entity_poly.entity_id
_entity_poly.type
_entity_poly.pdbx_seq_one_letter_code
_entity_poly.pdbx_strand_id
1 'polypeptide(L)' 'MNEVTGRDNQIICQALKIAIPIMQNHSLSSSNTHDMERIFEHRSKGNRVEFPDRKVEHFMEKLNG' A
#
# COMPACT_ATOMS: atom_id res chain seq x y z
N MET A 1 13.14 15.02 -0.46
CA MET A 1 13.21 13.61 -0.06
C MET A 1 12.05 12.84 -0.63
N ASN A 2 12.35 11.71 -1.25
CA ASN A 2 11.34 10.89 -1.92
C ASN A 2 10.98 9.64 -1.12
N GLU A 3 11.19 9.66 0.17
CA GLU A 3 10.90 8.55 1.04
C GLU A 3 9.80 8.89 2.02
N VAL A 4 9.02 7.89 2.37
CA VAL A 4 8.03 8.01 3.44
C VAL A 4 8.80 8.09 4.75
N THR A 5 8.65 9.21 5.44
CA THR A 5 9.37 9.45 6.70
C THR A 5 8.57 8.96 7.90
N GLY A 6 9.31 8.51 8.92
CA GLY A 6 8.71 8.00 10.13
C GLY A 6 8.35 6.52 10.01
N ARG A 7 8.76 5.75 11.00
CA ARG A 7 8.56 4.31 10.99
C ARG A 7 7.09 3.91 10.99
N ASP A 8 6.29 4.59 11.82
CA ASP A 8 4.86 4.28 11.90
C ASP A 8 4.16 4.57 10.57
N ASN A 9 4.51 5.68 9.95
CA ASN A 9 3.94 6.05 8.67
C ASN A 9 4.35 5.07 7.57
N GLN A 10 5.59 4.60 7.60
CA GLN A 10 6.05 3.57 6.67
C GLN A 10 5.25 2.28 6.80
N ILE A 11 5.03 1.85 8.03
CA ILE A 11 4.26 0.63 8.30
C ILE A 11 2.83 0.77 7.80
N ILE A 12 2.21 1.90 8.05
CA ILE A 12 0.84 2.17 7.58
C ILE A 12 0.79 2.15 6.05
N CYS A 13 1.72 2.81 5.39
CA CYS A 13 1.77 2.84 3.94
C CYS A 13 2.04 1.47 3.34
N GLN A 14 2.93 0.69 3.95
CA GLN A 14 3.19 -0.68 3.51
C GLN A 14 1.94 -1.55 3.63
N ALA A 15 1.24 -1.46 4.76
CA ALA A 15 0.01 -2.21 4.98
C ALA A 15 -1.05 -1.86 3.95
N LEU A 16 -1.25 -0.58 3.68
CA LEU A 16 -2.23 -0.13 2.69
C LEU A 16 -1.84 -0.57 1.28
N LYS A 17 -0.56 -0.52 0.95
CA LYS A 17 -0.09 -0.96 -0.37
C LYS A 17 -0.35 -2.44 -0.62
N ILE A 18 -0.35 -3.24 0.43
CA ILE A 18 -0.71 -4.66 0.34
C ILE A 18 -2.22 -4.84 0.29
N ALA A 19 -2.94 -4.16 1.17
CA ALA A 19 -4.38 -4.35 1.33
C ALA A 19 -5.20 -3.85 0.14
N ILE A 20 -4.82 -2.72 -0.46
CA ILE A 20 -5.58 -2.12 -1.54
C ILE A 20 -5.78 -3.07 -2.72
N PRO A 21 -4.73 -3.67 -3.32
CA PRO A 21 -4.93 -4.59 -4.43
C PRO A 21 -5.69 -5.86 -4.03
N ILE A 22 -5.54 -6.32 -2.81
CA ILE A 22 -6.30 -7.48 -2.34
C ILE A 22 -7.79 -7.15 -2.30
N MET A 23 -8.14 -6.00 -1.75
CA MET A 23 -9.54 -5.55 -1.70
C MET A 23 -10.11 -5.40 -3.11
N GLN A 24 -9.36 -4.79 -4.02
CA GLN A 24 -9.79 -4.57 -5.40
C GLN A 24 -9.99 -5.88 -6.15
N ASN A 25 -9.05 -6.82 -6.00
CA ASN A 25 -9.10 -8.09 -6.73
C ASN A 25 -10.23 -9.00 -6.26
N HIS A 26 -10.67 -8.84 -5.04
CA HIS A 26 -11.76 -9.64 -4.48
C HIS A 26 -13.08 -8.90 -4.43
N SER A 27 -13.16 -7.74 -5.05
CA SER A 27 -14.37 -6.91 -5.09
C SER A 27 -14.96 -6.67 -3.71
N LEU A 28 -14.09 -6.52 -2.72
CA LEU A 28 -14.52 -6.20 -1.38
C LEU A 28 -14.85 -4.70 -1.30
N SER A 29 -15.55 -4.29 -0.33
CA SER A 29 -16.12 -2.96 -0.16
C SER A 29 -15.41 -1.82 -0.92
N SER A 30 -16.02 -1.31 -1.98
CA SER A 30 -15.44 -0.26 -2.82
C SER A 30 -15.24 1.06 -2.05
N SER A 31 -16.14 1.36 -1.12
CA SER A 31 -16.05 2.59 -0.34
C SER A 31 -14.83 2.56 0.60
N ASN A 32 -14.59 1.44 1.27
CA ASN A 32 -13.41 1.28 2.10
C ASN A 32 -12.12 1.31 1.29
N THR A 33 -12.13 0.68 0.12
CA THR A 33 -10.97 0.68 -0.76
C THR A 33 -10.65 2.10 -1.23
N HIS A 34 -11.65 2.87 -1.55
CA HIS A 34 -11.48 4.25 -1.96
C HIS A 34 -10.86 5.09 -0.83
N ASP A 35 -11.34 4.92 0.38
CA ASP A 35 -10.78 5.60 1.54
C ASP A 35 -9.34 5.16 1.81
N MET A 36 -9.04 3.89 1.63
CA MET A 36 -7.68 3.35 1.79
C MET A 36 -6.72 4.00 0.78
N GLU A 37 -7.15 4.14 -0.47
CA GLU A 37 -6.35 4.81 -1.49
C GLU A 37 -6.10 6.27 -1.14
N ARG A 38 -7.10 6.97 -0.66
CA ARG A 38 -7.00 8.37 -0.24
C ARG A 38 -6.02 8.52 0.93
N ILE A 39 -6.13 7.67 1.92
CA ILE A 39 -5.24 7.68 3.08
C ILE A 39 -3.81 7.36 2.65
N PHE A 40 -3.64 6.38 1.79
CA PHE A 40 -2.34 6.00 1.28
C PHE A 40 -1.67 7.17 0.55
N GLU A 41 -2.40 7.81 -0.34
CA GLU A 41 -1.86 8.95 -1.09
C GLU A 41 -1.50 10.11 -0.18
N HIS A 42 -2.37 10.40 0.79
CA HIS A 42 -2.13 11.48 1.75
C HIS A 42 -0.89 11.22 2.60
N ARG A 43 -0.72 10.00 3.08
CA ARG A 43 0.40 9.66 3.96
C ARG A 43 1.71 9.48 3.22
N SER A 44 1.66 8.94 2.01
CA SER A 44 2.88 8.77 1.21
C SER A 44 3.28 10.06 0.50
N LYS A 45 2.33 10.96 0.24
CA LYS A 45 2.54 12.22 -0.48
C LYS A 45 3.24 12.03 -1.81
N GLY A 46 2.91 10.92 -2.49
CA GLY A 46 3.53 10.58 -3.76
C GLY A 46 4.93 9.99 -3.64
N ASN A 47 5.41 9.76 -2.43
CA ASN A 47 6.71 9.17 -2.21
C ASN A 47 6.66 7.66 -2.42
N ARG A 48 7.79 7.11 -2.78
CA ARG A 48 7.93 5.68 -2.97
C ARG A 48 7.84 4.94 -1.64
N VAL A 49 7.04 3.89 -1.61
CA VAL A 49 6.91 3.03 -0.44
C VAL A 49 7.62 1.72 -0.75
N GLU A 50 8.65 1.39 0.02
CA GLU A 50 9.43 0.19 -0.18
C GLU A 50 9.15 -0.83 0.91
N PHE A 51 9.28 -2.10 0.56
CA PHE A 51 9.17 -3.19 1.51
C PHE A 51 10.56 -3.65 1.92
N PRO A 52 10.77 -3.92 3.21
CA PRO A 52 12.09 -4.38 3.68
C PRO A 52 12.42 -5.79 3.21
N ASP A 53 11.43 -6.58 2.82
CA ASP A 53 11.61 -7.98 2.43
C ASP A 53 11.17 -8.18 0.98
N ARG A 54 12.08 -8.70 0.16
CA ARG A 54 11.80 -9.02 -1.24
C ARG A 54 10.67 -10.03 -1.41
N LYS A 55 10.46 -10.88 -0.43
CA LYS A 55 9.37 -11.84 -0.48
C LYS A 55 8.01 -11.15 -0.53
N VAL A 56 7.88 -10.02 0.15
CA VAL A 56 6.66 -9.23 0.13
C VAL A 56 6.44 -8.64 -1.26
N GLU A 57 7.47 -8.09 -1.87
CA GLU A 57 7.37 -7.55 -3.23
C GLU A 57 7.00 -8.63 -4.23
N HIS A 58 7.61 -9.80 -4.12
CA HIS A 58 7.30 -10.92 -4.99
C HIS A 58 5.86 -11.40 -4.84
N PHE A 59 5.38 -11.45 -3.61
CA PHE A 59 3.99 -11.77 -3.32
C PHE A 59 3.04 -10.76 -3.97
N MET A 60 3.36 -9.47 -3.87
CA MET A 60 2.56 -8.41 -4.48
C MET A 60 2.51 -8.53 -6.00
N GLU A 61 3.63 -8.86 -6.62
CA GLU A 61 3.69 -9.09 -8.07
C GLU A 61 2.77 -10.22 -8.50
N LYS A 62 2.72 -11.29 -7.72
CA LYS A 62 1.83 -12.42 -8.00
C LYS A 62 0.37 -12.04 -7.87
N LEU A 63 0.03 -11.20 -6.91
CA LEU A 63 -1.34 -10.73 -6.73
C LEU A 63 -1.81 -9.88 -7.90
N ASN A 64 -0.91 -9.11 -8.47
CA ASN A 64 -1.23 -8.19 -9.57
C ASN A 64 -0.99 -8.79 -10.95
N GLY A 65 -0.34 -9.92 -10.98
CA GLY A 65 -0.08 -10.62 -12.21
C GLY A 65 -1.07 -11.71 -12.46
#